data_d805935399b96a750ea2b901b8c56ea1
#
_entry.id   d805935399b96a750ea2b901b8c56ea1
#
_cell.length_a   1.000
_cell.length_b   1.000
_cell.length_c   1.000
_cell.angle_alpha   90.00
_cell.angle_beta   90.00
_cell.angle_gamma   90.00
#
_symmetry.space_group_name_H-M   'P 1'
#
loop_
_entity.id
_entity.type
_entity.pdbx_description
1 polymer ?
#
loop_
_entity_poly.entity_id
_entity_poly.type
_entity_poly.pdbx_seq_one_letter_code
_entity_poly.pdbx_strand_id
1 'polypeptide(L)'
;MTLVFEVHIGFVNAADGVPEVSRDVRAKAALVKLKTEKQVALLYVKGMTCPSCAIGIRVKVSKLDFVDGSRYKRGVDMDVNNQLLAVALKQGAQPNWQLIDQEIDDAGYLAMEWFSLEKNELKTYPFLKVAE
;
A
#
# COMPACT_ATOMS: atom_id res chain seq x y z
N MET A 1 -29.13 -9.26 -24.27
CA MET A 1 -28.57 -9.37 -23.94
C MET A 1 -27.93 -9.33 -23.14
N THR A 2 -27.66 -9.30 -22.94
CA THR A 2 -26.99 -9.33 -22.34
C THR A 2 -26.26 -9.47 -21.54
N LEU A 3 -25.93 -9.50 -21.26
CA LEU A 3 -25.22 -9.63 -20.59
C LEU A 3 -24.43 -9.78 -19.85
N VAL A 4 -24.15 -9.80 -19.69
CA VAL A 4 -23.47 -9.96 -19.09
C VAL A 4 -22.79 -10.07 -18.35
N PHE A 5 -22.55 -10.05 -18.23
CA PHE A 5 -21.84 -10.19 -17.60
C PHE A 5 -21.37 -10.55 -16.68
N GLU A 6 -21.42 -10.69 -16.50
CA GLU A 6 -21.09 -10.98 -15.76
C GLU A 6 -20.40 -11.33 -15.14
N VAL A 7 -19.90 -11.36 -15.20
CA VAL A 7 -19.36 -11.70 -14.72
C VAL A 7 -18.68 -12.10 -14.04
N HIS A 8 -18.24 -12.22 -13.85
CA HIS A 8 -17.70 -12.65 -13.34
C HIS A 8 -17.26 -12.84 -12.43
N ILE A 9 -17.15 -12.86 -12.38
CA ILE A 9 -16.95 -12.95 -11.49
C ILE A 9 -16.52 -13.74 -10.69
N GLY A 10 -16.27 -14.19 -10.27
CA GLY A 10 -15.97 -14.83 -9.46
C GLY A 10 -14.82 -15.30 -8.89
N PHE A 11 -14.03 -15.59 -8.90
CA PHE A 11 -13.15 -15.97 -8.27
C PHE A 11 -12.44 -15.15 -7.76
N VAL A 12 -12.36 -15.11 -6.75
CA VAL A 12 -11.72 -14.06 -6.30
C VAL A 12 -10.91 -14.32 -5.10
N ASN A 13 -9.70 -13.78 -5.05
CA ASN A 13 -8.90 -13.85 -3.85
C ASN A 13 -9.22 -12.58 -3.06
N ALA A 14 -8.54 -12.36 -1.95
CA ALA A 14 -8.82 -11.22 -1.08
C ALA A 14 -8.67 -9.91 -1.82
N ALA A 15 -7.75 -9.84 -2.77
CA ALA A 15 -7.52 -8.60 -3.50
C ALA A 15 -8.60 -8.36 -4.55
N ASP A 16 -9.11 -9.43 -5.17
CA ASP A 16 -10.02 -9.27 -6.29
C ASP A 16 -11.44 -8.99 -5.90
N GLY A 17 -11.87 -9.46 -4.75
CA GLY A 17 -13.25 -9.33 -4.34
C GLY A 17 -13.59 -8.04 -3.64
N VAL A 18 -12.65 -7.14 -3.48
CA VAL A 18 -12.80 -5.96 -2.65
C VAL A 18 -12.98 -4.73 -3.51
N PRO A 19 -13.96 -3.86 -3.16
CA PRO A 19 -14.11 -2.61 -3.90
C PRO A 19 -12.85 -1.76 -3.82
N GLU A 20 -12.48 -1.16 -4.93
CA GLU A 20 -11.33 -0.29 -5.01
C GLU A 20 -11.72 1.14 -4.69
N VAL A 21 -10.88 1.81 -3.93
CA VAL A 21 -11.02 3.25 -3.74
C VAL A 21 -10.61 3.92 -5.05
N SER A 22 -11.35 4.93 -5.47
CA SER A 22 -11.07 5.58 -6.73
C SER A 22 -9.67 6.21 -6.72
N ARG A 23 -9.08 6.30 -7.90
CA ARG A 23 -7.74 6.85 -8.03
C ARG A 23 -7.67 8.29 -7.49
N ASP A 24 -8.69 9.10 -7.76
CA ASP A 24 -8.69 10.48 -7.32
C ASP A 24 -8.75 10.61 -5.80
N VAL A 25 -9.58 9.80 -5.16
CA VAL A 25 -9.70 9.82 -3.70
C VAL A 25 -8.38 9.37 -3.09
N ARG A 26 -7.81 8.31 -3.63
CA ARG A 26 -6.55 7.79 -3.14
C ARG A 26 -5.41 8.78 -3.31
N ALA A 27 -5.37 9.46 -4.45
CA ALA A 27 -4.33 10.45 -4.70
C ALA A 27 -4.42 11.63 -3.74
N LYS A 28 -5.63 12.09 -3.45
CA LYS A 28 -5.80 13.17 -2.48
C LYS A 28 -5.33 12.76 -1.10
N ALA A 29 -5.69 11.56 -0.68
CA ALA A 29 -5.28 11.04 0.62
C ALA A 29 -3.76 10.90 0.68
N ALA A 30 -3.15 10.42 -0.40
CA ALA A 30 -1.71 10.26 -0.46
C ALA A 30 -0.99 11.61 -0.35
N LEU A 31 -1.52 12.61 -1.05
CA LEU A 31 -0.93 13.94 -1.01
C LEU A 31 -0.96 14.53 0.40
N VAL A 32 -2.10 14.42 1.07
CA VAL A 32 -2.24 14.93 2.43
C VAL A 32 -1.26 14.20 3.35
N LYS A 33 -1.18 12.88 3.22
CA LYS A 33 -0.30 12.10 4.08
C LYS A 33 1.15 12.50 3.90
N LEU A 34 1.59 12.65 2.67
CA LEU A 34 2.99 13.00 2.41
C LEU A 34 3.32 14.43 2.80
N LYS A 35 2.33 15.33 2.79
CA LYS A 35 2.56 16.69 3.24
C LYS A 35 2.64 16.81 4.76
N THR A 36 1.93 15.94 5.46
CA THR A 36 1.87 16.02 6.92
C THR A 36 2.87 15.11 7.61
N GLU A 37 3.29 14.02 6.96
CA GLU A 37 4.20 13.05 7.57
C GLU A 37 5.51 13.03 6.82
N LYS A 38 6.60 13.08 7.55
CA LYS A 38 7.95 13.04 6.96
C LYS A 38 8.57 11.67 7.17
N GLN A 39 9.50 11.33 6.32
CA GLN A 39 10.22 10.05 6.43
C GLN A 39 9.25 8.88 6.44
N VAL A 40 8.40 8.81 5.42
CA VAL A 40 7.49 7.68 5.24
C VAL A 40 7.55 7.20 3.79
N ALA A 41 7.40 5.89 3.64
CA ALA A 41 7.17 5.26 2.34
C ALA A 41 5.68 5.02 2.26
N LEU A 42 5.02 5.57 1.25
CA LEU A 42 3.57 5.50 1.13
C LEU A 42 3.21 4.74 -0.14
N LEU A 43 2.32 3.77 0.00
CA LEU A 43 1.94 2.94 -1.14
C LEU A 43 0.48 2.53 -1.07
N TYR A 44 -0.04 2.18 -2.24
CA TYR A 44 -1.38 1.63 -2.39
C TYR A 44 -1.29 0.11 -2.36
N VAL A 45 -2.07 -0.50 -1.47
CA VAL A 45 -2.12 -1.95 -1.32
C VAL A 45 -3.53 -2.42 -1.62
N LYS A 46 -3.67 -3.16 -2.70
CA LYS A 46 -4.96 -3.68 -3.12
C LYS A 46 -5.45 -4.74 -2.16
N GLY A 47 -6.70 -4.64 -1.77
CA GLY A 47 -7.32 -5.61 -0.89
C GLY A 47 -7.21 -5.30 0.59
N MET A 48 -6.51 -4.23 0.94
CA MET A 48 -6.33 -3.87 2.34
C MET A 48 -7.53 -3.07 2.84
N THR A 49 -8.52 -3.78 3.36
CA THR A 49 -9.78 -3.14 3.76
C THR A 49 -10.14 -3.31 5.22
N CYS A 50 -9.35 -4.08 5.96
CA CYS A 50 -9.66 -4.39 7.35
C CYS A 50 -8.36 -4.46 8.13
N PRO A 51 -8.22 -3.69 9.22
CA PRO A 51 -6.96 -3.72 9.97
C PRO A 51 -6.61 -5.11 10.49
N SER A 52 -7.59 -5.83 11.01
CA SER A 52 -7.30 -7.18 11.52
C SER A 52 -6.96 -8.14 10.40
N CYS A 53 -7.57 -7.95 9.24
CA CYS A 53 -7.30 -8.82 8.09
C CYS A 53 -5.88 -8.59 7.56
N ALA A 54 -5.40 -7.36 7.69
CA ALA A 54 -4.12 -6.98 7.11
C ALA A 54 -2.97 -7.00 8.12
N ILE A 55 -3.18 -7.61 9.29
CA ILE A 55 -2.16 -7.58 10.32
C ILE A 55 -0.87 -8.26 9.89
N GLY A 56 -0.97 -9.22 8.97
CA GLY A 56 0.20 -9.86 8.42
C GLY A 56 1.15 -8.91 7.70
N ILE A 57 0.58 -7.88 7.07
CA ILE A 57 1.39 -6.87 6.44
C ILE A 57 2.25 -6.17 7.49
N ARG A 58 1.63 -5.77 8.61
CA ARG A 58 2.36 -5.09 9.67
C ARG A 58 3.49 -5.96 10.21
N VAL A 59 3.17 -7.22 10.48
CA VAL A 59 4.15 -8.12 11.05
C VAL A 59 5.35 -8.29 10.12
N LYS A 60 5.10 -8.42 8.84
CA LYS A 60 6.18 -8.67 7.89
C LYS A 60 6.97 -7.41 7.57
N VAL A 61 6.28 -6.31 7.31
CA VAL A 61 6.95 -5.07 6.93
C VAL A 61 7.77 -4.50 8.09
N SER A 62 7.27 -4.65 9.31
CA SER A 62 7.97 -4.08 10.48
C SER A 62 9.35 -4.67 10.71
N LYS A 63 9.65 -5.81 10.09
CA LYS A 63 10.94 -6.46 10.25
C LYS A 63 12.03 -5.90 9.35
N LEU A 64 11.65 -5.05 8.40
CA LEU A 64 12.64 -4.51 7.46
C LEU A 64 13.57 -3.51 8.17
N ASP A 65 14.84 -3.53 7.80
CA ASP A 65 15.88 -2.77 8.49
C ASP A 65 15.65 -1.28 8.51
N PHE A 66 15.06 -0.75 7.46
CA PHE A 66 14.89 0.69 7.32
C PHE A 66 13.62 1.21 7.99
N VAL A 67 12.83 0.34 8.60
CA VAL A 67 11.57 0.73 9.22
C VAL A 67 11.81 1.20 10.65
N ASP A 68 11.25 2.39 10.96
CA ASP A 68 11.31 2.95 12.29
C ASP A 68 10.12 2.43 13.09
N GLY A 69 10.35 1.39 13.87
CA GLY A 69 9.28 0.73 14.62
C GLY A 69 8.72 1.55 15.78
N SER A 70 9.34 2.68 16.11
CA SER A 70 8.85 3.52 17.19
C SER A 70 7.72 4.45 16.76
N ARG A 71 7.51 4.60 15.45
CA ARG A 71 6.45 5.44 14.93
C ARG A 71 5.27 4.56 14.53
N TYR A 72 4.06 5.14 14.57
CA TYR A 72 2.84 4.40 14.28
C TYR A 72 2.77 3.14 15.13
N LYS A 73 2.24 2.09 14.58
CA LYS A 73 2.21 0.80 15.25
C LYS A 73 3.25 -0.07 14.57
N ARG A 74 4.39 -0.27 15.23
CA ARG A 74 5.54 -1.01 14.69
C ARG A 74 6.03 -0.44 13.37
N GLY A 75 5.90 0.87 13.22
CA GLY A 75 6.37 1.54 12.02
C GLY A 75 5.43 1.47 10.83
N VAL A 76 4.22 0.96 11.02
CA VAL A 76 3.28 0.74 9.91
C VAL A 76 1.92 1.33 10.25
N ASP A 77 1.43 2.20 9.37
CA ASP A 77 0.11 2.80 9.51
C ASP A 77 -0.74 2.35 8.33
N MET A 78 -1.85 1.70 8.61
CA MET A 78 -2.73 1.17 7.58
C MET A 78 -4.01 1.99 7.50
N ASP A 79 -4.13 2.76 6.43
CA ASP A 79 -5.35 3.51 6.15
C ASP A 79 -6.24 2.64 5.27
N VAL A 80 -7.06 1.83 5.91
CA VAL A 80 -7.86 0.87 5.16
C VAL A 80 -8.95 1.53 4.34
N ASN A 81 -9.40 2.72 4.75
CA ASN A 81 -10.44 3.43 4.01
C ASN A 81 -9.94 3.89 2.64
N ASN A 82 -8.67 4.21 2.54
CA ASN A 82 -8.06 4.66 1.29
C ASN A 82 -7.11 3.63 0.70
N GLN A 83 -6.96 2.51 1.40
CA GLN A 83 -6.08 1.41 0.98
C GLN A 83 -4.63 1.86 0.82
N LEU A 84 -4.20 2.75 1.73
CA LEU A 84 -2.85 3.28 1.74
C LEU A 84 -2.08 2.72 2.92
N LEU A 85 -0.86 2.31 2.66
CA LEU A 85 0.05 1.82 3.68
C LEU A 85 1.18 2.84 3.83
N ALA A 86 1.39 3.31 5.05
CA ALA A 86 2.51 4.21 5.34
C ALA A 86 3.51 3.45 6.18
N VAL A 87 4.75 3.43 5.72
CA VAL A 87 5.84 2.75 6.41
C VAL A 87 6.79 3.82 6.91
N ALA A 88 6.95 3.92 8.23
CA ALA A 88 7.84 4.91 8.81
C ALA A 88 9.29 4.51 8.55
N LEU A 89 10.07 5.47 8.07
CA LEU A 89 11.47 5.23 7.75
C LEU A 89 12.36 5.81 8.83
N LYS A 90 13.42 5.11 9.14
CA LYS A 90 14.46 5.65 10.04
C LYS A 90 15.01 6.90 9.41
N GLN A 91 15.47 7.82 10.25
CA GLN A 91 15.97 9.08 9.75
C GLN A 91 17.12 8.87 8.77
N GLY A 92 17.00 9.48 7.59
CA GLY A 92 17.99 9.35 6.55
C GLY A 92 17.93 8.06 5.75
N ALA A 93 17.02 7.14 6.11
CA ALA A 93 16.91 5.89 5.40
C ALA A 93 16.04 6.03 4.16
N GLN A 94 16.35 5.24 3.15
CA GLN A 94 15.55 5.17 1.94
C GLN A 94 14.81 3.85 1.92
N PRO A 95 13.58 3.82 1.39
CA PRO A 95 12.84 2.57 1.32
C PRO A 95 13.41 1.66 0.24
N ASN A 96 13.43 0.38 0.51
CA ASN A 96 13.70 -0.60 -0.53
C ASN A 96 12.34 -1.13 -0.99
N TRP A 97 11.87 -0.59 -2.11
CA TRP A 97 10.53 -0.89 -2.59
C TRP A 97 10.37 -2.36 -2.95
N GLN A 98 11.44 -2.98 -3.43
CA GLN A 98 11.38 -4.39 -3.80
C GLN A 98 11.14 -5.28 -2.57
N LEU A 99 11.80 -4.95 -1.45
CA LEU A 99 11.58 -5.71 -0.22
C LEU A 99 10.19 -5.47 0.34
N ILE A 100 9.69 -4.23 0.25
CA ILE A 100 8.33 -3.94 0.70
C ILE A 100 7.33 -4.74 -0.12
N ASP A 101 7.51 -4.74 -1.44
CA ASP A 101 6.63 -5.49 -2.34
C ASP A 101 6.62 -6.97 -1.98
N GLN A 102 7.80 -7.52 -1.71
CA GLN A 102 7.91 -8.94 -1.38
C GLN A 102 7.18 -9.28 -0.09
N GLU A 103 7.33 -8.44 0.95
CA GLU A 103 6.66 -8.70 2.22
C GLU A 103 5.14 -8.59 2.10
N ILE A 104 4.67 -7.65 1.28
CA ILE A 104 3.24 -7.50 1.06
C ILE A 104 2.70 -8.70 0.29
N ASP A 105 3.43 -9.14 -0.71
CA ASP A 105 3.05 -10.33 -1.48
C ASP A 105 2.99 -11.55 -0.58
N ASP A 106 3.98 -11.72 0.28
CA ASP A 106 4.03 -12.83 1.23
C ASP A 106 2.86 -12.80 2.21
N ALA A 107 2.33 -11.61 2.48
CA ALA A 107 1.17 -11.46 3.36
C ALA A 107 -0.15 -11.71 2.64
N GLY A 108 -0.12 -11.96 1.33
CA GLY A 108 -1.32 -12.26 0.56
C GLY A 108 -1.99 -11.05 -0.08
N TYR A 109 -1.27 -9.96 -0.20
CA TYR A 109 -1.82 -8.72 -0.78
C TYR A 109 -0.97 -8.28 -1.96
N LEU A 110 -1.43 -7.25 -2.65
CA LEU A 110 -0.71 -6.73 -3.82
C LEU A 110 -0.34 -5.27 -3.61
N ALA A 111 0.95 -4.97 -3.67
CA ALA A 111 1.42 -3.60 -3.72
C ALA A 111 1.26 -3.12 -5.16
N MET A 112 0.51 -2.05 -5.35
CA MET A 112 0.16 -1.60 -6.70
C MET A 112 1.01 -0.43 -7.15
N GLU A 113 1.08 0.60 -6.32
CA GLU A 113 1.75 1.85 -6.64
C GLU A 113 2.36 2.43 -5.39
N TRP A 114 3.43 3.21 -5.56
CA TRP A 114 3.94 3.98 -4.44
C TRP A 114 3.97 5.45 -4.85
N PHE A 115 4.01 6.30 -3.85
CA PHE A 115 3.86 7.73 -4.04
C PHE A 115 5.06 8.47 -3.51
N SER A 116 5.37 9.58 -4.17
CA SER A 116 6.46 10.45 -3.75
C SER A 116 6.00 11.88 -3.89
N LEU A 117 6.42 12.72 -2.97
CA LEU A 117 6.14 14.15 -3.07
C LEU A 117 7.39 14.82 -3.58
N GLU A 118 7.32 15.30 -4.82
CA GLU A 118 8.47 15.92 -5.48
C GLU A 118 8.09 17.34 -5.86
N LYS A 119 8.79 18.31 -5.32
CA LYS A 119 8.52 19.72 -5.57
C LYS A 119 7.05 20.07 -5.30
N ASN A 120 6.52 19.57 -4.21
CA ASN A 120 5.12 19.75 -3.80
C ASN A 120 4.11 19.12 -4.73
N GLU A 121 4.55 18.27 -5.63
CA GLU A 121 3.68 17.54 -6.55
C GLU A 121 3.70 16.07 -6.21
N LEU A 122 2.52 15.45 -6.23
CA LEU A 122 2.43 14.02 -6.00
C LEU A 122 2.84 13.27 -7.26
N LYS A 123 3.79 12.38 -7.13
CA LYS A 123 4.19 11.49 -8.21
C LYS A 123 3.81 10.06 -7.83
N THR A 124 3.32 9.32 -8.80
CA THR A 124 2.88 7.94 -8.59
C THR A 124 3.70 7.02 -9.48
N TYR A 125 4.20 5.97 -8.87
CA TYR A 125 5.04 4.99 -9.58
C TYR A 125 4.47 3.60 -9.40
N PRO A 126 4.36 2.81 -10.46
CA PRO A 126 3.88 1.44 -10.32
C PRO A 126 4.97 0.55 -9.74
N PHE A 127 4.55 -0.49 -9.02
CA PHE A 127 5.47 -1.54 -8.66
C PHE A 127 5.71 -2.39 -9.90
N LEU A 128 6.96 -2.63 -10.20
CA LEU A 128 7.31 -3.45 -11.36
C LEU A 128 7.24 -4.91 -10.95
N LYS A 129 6.35 -5.65 -11.61
CA LYS A 129 6.22 -7.06 -11.34
C LYS A 129 7.06 -7.85 -12.33
N VAL A 130 7.78 -8.82 -11.82
CA VAL A 130 8.61 -9.66 -12.68
C VAL A 130 7.71 -10.67 -13.35
N ALA A 131 7.80 -10.77 -14.67
CA ALA A 131 7.03 -11.75 -15.40
C ALA A 131 7.61 -13.14 -15.14
N GLU A 132 6.72 -14.09 -14.92
CA GLU A 132 7.15 -15.44 -14.62
C GLU A 132 7.00 -16.38 -15.83
#